data_c4f1782ea675f44feb1b9298b92a076c
#
_entry.id   c4f1782ea675f44feb1b9298b92a076c
#
_cell.length_a   1.000
_cell.length_b   1.000
_cell.length_c   1.000
_cell.angle_alpha   90.00
_cell.angle_beta   90.00
_cell.angle_gamma   90.00
#
_symmetry.space_group_name_H-M   'P 1'
#
loop_
_entity.id
_entity.type
_entity.pdbx_description
1 polymer ?
#
loop_
_entity_poly.entity_id
_entity_poly.type
_entity_poly.pdbx_seq_one_letter_code
_entity_poly.pdbx_strand_id
1 'polypeptide(L)'
;MVLVLIDEGEGDRLLLLGHMMKNTDHHRAFEKNNEALCVFSGAHTYLGASWCSNPQTGSTWNYMSVHVRGKIRFLSEPELLKILEQTTARFENDENSPALFHRLPKAYVDSLKNAIIAFEIEVRALENVFKLSQNRDESSYERIMQELYAQGGNARTIAEEMSKRKAQLFQKNPPKPSE
;
A
#
# COMPACT_ATOMS: atom_id res chain seq x y z
N MET A 1 -2.47 10.87 7.07
CA MET A 1 -2.51 9.45 6.66
C MET A 1 -3.94 8.98 6.85
N VAL A 2 -4.54 8.39 5.85
CA VAL A 2 -5.90 7.84 5.91
C VAL A 2 -5.75 6.32 6.01
N LEU A 3 -6.36 5.72 7.03
CA LEU A 3 -6.50 4.27 7.11
C LEU A 3 -7.60 3.84 6.15
N VAL A 4 -7.32 2.84 5.33
CA VAL A 4 -8.23 2.36 4.31
C VAL A 4 -8.46 0.87 4.51
N LEU A 5 -9.72 0.46 4.58
CA LEU A 5 -10.12 -0.93 4.47
C LEU A 5 -10.40 -1.25 3.01
N ILE A 6 -10.04 -2.45 2.60
CA ILE A 6 -10.37 -2.96 1.26
C ILE A 6 -11.58 -3.85 1.41
N ASP A 7 -12.61 -3.59 0.62
CA ASP A 7 -13.84 -4.38 0.57
C ASP A 7 -14.11 -4.83 -0.86
N GLU A 8 -14.54 -6.07 -1.02
CA GLU A 8 -15.04 -6.61 -2.28
C GLU A 8 -16.54 -6.31 -2.35
N GLY A 9 -16.89 -5.27 -3.09
CA GLY A 9 -18.28 -4.90 -3.32
C GLY A 9 -19.02 -5.95 -4.17
N GLU A 10 -20.33 -5.81 -4.29
CA GLU A 10 -21.12 -6.66 -5.18
C GLU A 10 -20.61 -6.61 -6.64
N GLY A 11 -20.34 -7.76 -7.24
CA GLY A 11 -19.97 -7.91 -8.64
C GLY A 11 -18.57 -7.42 -9.00
N ASP A 12 -17.52 -8.02 -8.47
CA ASP A 12 -16.09 -7.77 -8.79
C ASP A 12 -15.63 -6.29 -8.59
N ARG A 13 -16.38 -5.48 -7.85
CA ARG A 13 -15.99 -4.11 -7.55
C ARG A 13 -15.06 -4.08 -6.34
N LEU A 14 -13.92 -3.43 -6.51
CA LEU A 14 -12.99 -3.16 -5.41
C LEU A 14 -13.31 -1.79 -4.80
N LEU A 15 -13.55 -1.77 -3.50
CA LEU A 15 -13.85 -0.57 -2.73
C LEU A 15 -12.74 -0.28 -1.72
N LEU A 16 -12.34 0.98 -1.59
CA LEU A 16 -11.51 1.45 -0.51
C LEU A 16 -12.39 2.24 0.46
N LEU A 17 -12.49 1.76 1.70
CA LEU A 17 -13.30 2.38 2.75
C LEU A 17 -12.40 3.10 3.75
N GLY A 18 -12.81 4.29 4.17
CA GLY A 18 -12.04 5.05 5.13
C GLY A 18 -12.82 6.22 5.72
N HIS A 19 -12.12 7.04 6.49
CA HIS A 19 -12.69 8.29 7.02
C HIS A 19 -11.65 9.41 6.98
N MET A 20 -12.12 10.64 6.97
CA MET A 20 -11.29 11.84 7.03
C MET A 20 -11.93 12.91 7.91
N MET A 21 -11.14 13.90 8.33
CA MET A 21 -11.66 15.06 9.04
C MET A 21 -12.57 15.88 8.14
N LYS A 22 -13.74 16.28 8.66
CA LYS A 22 -14.62 17.25 8.02
C LYS A 22 -13.96 18.63 7.94
N ASN A 23 -14.41 19.45 6.99
CA ASN A 23 -14.00 20.85 6.84
C ASN A 23 -12.52 21.09 6.56
N THR A 24 -11.77 20.07 6.20
CA THR A 24 -10.40 20.19 5.67
C THR A 24 -10.42 20.56 4.19
N ASP A 25 -9.28 21.01 3.67
CA ASP A 25 -9.16 21.31 2.24
C ASP A 25 -9.36 20.07 1.37
N HIS A 26 -8.92 18.89 1.84
CA HIS A 26 -9.20 17.62 1.17
C HIS A 26 -10.69 17.31 1.09
N HIS A 27 -11.43 17.45 2.21
CA HIS A 27 -12.87 17.23 2.23
C HIS A 27 -13.57 18.18 1.23
N ARG A 28 -13.28 19.47 1.30
CA ARG A 28 -13.86 20.48 0.39
C ARG A 28 -13.48 20.27 -1.09
N ALA A 29 -12.28 19.76 -1.36
CA ALA A 29 -11.84 19.43 -2.70
C ALA A 29 -12.69 18.29 -3.28
N PHE A 30 -12.94 17.25 -2.50
CA PHE A 30 -13.74 16.10 -2.91
C PHE A 30 -15.25 16.41 -3.03
N GLU A 31 -15.76 17.41 -2.31
CA GLU A 31 -17.11 17.92 -2.55
C GLU A 31 -17.28 18.57 -3.94
N LYS A 32 -16.20 19.13 -4.48
CA LYS A 32 -16.19 19.80 -5.79
C LYS A 32 -15.82 18.86 -6.94
N ASN A 33 -14.92 17.92 -6.69
CA ASN A 33 -14.45 16.96 -7.67
C ASN A 33 -14.20 15.62 -6.97
N ASN A 34 -14.94 14.61 -7.36
CA ASN A 34 -14.91 13.29 -6.74
C ASN A 34 -13.87 12.34 -7.35
N GLU A 35 -13.01 12.80 -8.24
CA GLU A 35 -11.88 11.98 -8.72
C GLU A 35 -10.81 11.89 -7.64
N ALA A 36 -10.42 10.67 -7.28
CA ALA A 36 -9.46 10.38 -6.23
C ALA A 36 -8.27 9.59 -6.75
N LEU A 37 -7.08 9.94 -6.26
CA LEU A 37 -5.86 9.17 -6.41
C LEU A 37 -5.37 8.77 -5.00
N CYS A 38 -5.34 7.46 -4.74
CA CYS A 38 -4.70 6.90 -3.54
C CYS A 38 -3.33 6.35 -3.90
N VAL A 39 -2.31 6.77 -3.17
CA VAL A 39 -0.93 6.27 -3.33
C VAL A 39 -0.57 5.47 -2.09
N PHE A 40 -0.34 4.18 -2.28
CA PHE A 40 0.16 3.27 -1.26
C PHE A 40 1.67 3.13 -1.46
N SER A 41 2.45 3.72 -0.55
CA SER A 41 3.91 3.61 -0.57
C SER A 41 4.34 2.40 0.24
N GLY A 42 5.02 1.47 -0.41
CA GLY A 42 5.64 0.31 0.22
C GLY A 42 7.07 0.57 0.66
N ALA A 43 7.82 -0.51 0.90
CA ALA A 43 9.23 -0.42 1.22
C ALA A 43 10.02 0.28 0.10
N HIS A 44 11.04 1.03 0.50
CA HIS A 44 11.96 1.72 -0.41
C HIS A 44 13.34 1.79 0.21
N THR A 45 14.38 1.75 -0.63
CA THR A 45 15.77 1.82 -0.19
C THR A 45 16.68 2.36 -1.28
N TYR A 46 17.76 3.02 -0.86
CA TYR A 46 18.83 3.43 -1.76
C TYR A 46 19.63 2.20 -2.22
N LEU A 47 20.10 2.23 -3.47
CA LEU A 47 20.92 1.22 -4.10
C LEU A 47 22.23 1.84 -4.56
N GLY A 48 23.33 1.44 -3.94
CA GLY A 48 24.66 1.86 -4.32
C GLY A 48 25.15 1.20 -5.61
N ALA A 49 25.67 2.00 -6.54
CA ALA A 49 26.26 1.47 -7.78
C ALA A 49 27.46 0.54 -7.53
N SER A 50 28.16 0.73 -6.40
CA SER A 50 29.28 -0.13 -5.98
C SER A 50 28.91 -1.60 -5.78
N TRP A 51 27.64 -1.91 -5.62
CA TRP A 51 27.15 -3.30 -5.48
C TRP A 51 26.92 -3.98 -6.84
N CYS A 52 27.02 -3.23 -7.95
CA CYS A 52 26.85 -3.76 -9.29
C CYS A 52 28.18 -4.27 -9.86
N SER A 53 28.12 -5.19 -10.83
CA SER A 53 29.28 -5.69 -11.57
C SER A 53 30.04 -4.56 -12.30
N ASN A 54 29.30 -3.55 -12.79
CA ASN A 54 29.86 -2.31 -13.29
C ASN A 54 29.52 -1.16 -12.32
N PRO A 55 30.49 -0.68 -11.50
CA PRO A 55 30.25 0.40 -10.56
C PRO A 55 30.16 1.80 -11.22
N GLN A 56 30.48 1.91 -12.51
CA GLN A 56 30.38 3.15 -13.29
C GLN A 56 28.93 3.41 -13.78
N THR A 57 27.95 2.76 -13.16
CA THR A 57 26.51 3.00 -13.39
C THR A 57 25.97 3.96 -12.33
N GLY A 58 24.82 4.59 -12.59
CA GLY A 58 24.19 5.46 -11.60
C GLY A 58 23.62 4.66 -10.42
N SER A 59 23.82 5.18 -9.21
CA SER A 59 23.06 4.76 -8.03
C SER A 59 21.57 5.10 -8.21
N THR A 60 20.69 4.39 -7.53
CA THR A 60 19.24 4.56 -7.70
C THR A 60 18.48 4.17 -6.43
N TRP A 61 17.16 4.15 -6.52
CA TRP A 61 16.29 3.63 -5.49
C TRP A 61 15.53 2.40 -5.98
N ASN A 62 15.41 1.40 -5.12
CA ASN A 62 14.40 0.37 -5.26
C ASN A 62 13.20 0.76 -4.39
N TYR A 63 12.01 0.53 -4.89
CA TYR A 63 10.77 0.87 -4.20
C TYR A 63 9.58 0.10 -4.75
N MET A 64 8.54 0.05 -3.95
CA MET A 64 7.24 -0.49 -4.34
C MET A 64 6.17 0.57 -4.07
N SER A 65 5.27 0.75 -5.02
CA SER A 65 4.09 1.59 -4.83
C SER A 65 2.90 1.04 -5.62
N VAL A 66 1.71 1.30 -5.10
CA VAL A 66 0.45 1.03 -5.78
C VAL A 66 -0.33 2.33 -5.85
N HIS A 67 -0.78 2.68 -7.04
CA HIS A 67 -1.61 3.84 -7.31
C HIS A 67 -3.01 3.35 -7.68
N VAL A 68 -4.00 3.85 -6.98
CA VAL A 68 -5.40 3.53 -7.19
C VAL A 68 -6.13 4.79 -7.59
N ARG A 69 -6.75 4.78 -8.77
CA ARG A 69 -7.64 5.84 -9.25
C ARG A 69 -9.08 5.38 -9.12
N GLY A 70 -9.94 6.28 -8.64
CA GLY A 70 -11.34 5.95 -8.47
C GLY A 70 -12.19 7.17 -8.17
N LYS A 71 -13.47 6.94 -7.91
CA LYS A 71 -14.38 7.98 -7.47
C LYS A 71 -14.71 7.84 -5.99
N ILE A 72 -14.48 8.93 -5.26
CA ILE A 72 -14.84 9.02 -3.85
C ILE A 72 -16.32 9.40 -3.72
N ARG A 73 -16.99 8.78 -2.75
CA ARG A 73 -18.34 9.12 -2.29
C ARG A 73 -18.32 9.21 -0.77
N PHE A 74 -18.91 10.25 -0.22
CA PHE A 74 -19.09 10.35 1.23
C PHE A 74 -20.25 9.49 1.67
N LEU A 75 -20.12 8.93 2.86
CA LEU A 75 -21.02 7.94 3.42
C LEU A 75 -21.80 8.52 4.61
N SER A 76 -22.88 7.86 4.96
CA SER A 76 -23.74 8.21 6.08
C SER A 76 -23.10 7.94 7.44
N GLU A 77 -23.71 8.45 8.50
CA GLU A 77 -23.27 8.20 9.89
C GLU A 77 -23.29 6.71 10.27
N PRO A 78 -24.32 5.90 9.96
CA PRO A 78 -24.28 4.46 10.22
C PRO A 78 -23.13 3.74 9.55
N GLU A 79 -22.80 4.11 8.31
CA GLU A 79 -21.67 3.55 7.58
C GLU A 79 -20.33 3.98 8.21
N LEU A 80 -20.22 5.22 8.69
CA LEU A 80 -19.06 5.68 9.45
C LEU A 80 -18.81 4.82 10.69
N LEU A 81 -19.85 4.57 11.50
CA LEU A 81 -19.71 3.76 12.69
C LEU A 81 -19.24 2.33 12.37
N LYS A 82 -19.79 1.72 11.31
CA LYS A 82 -19.36 0.40 10.82
C LYS A 82 -17.87 0.40 10.40
N ILE A 83 -17.43 1.43 9.68
CA ILE A 83 -16.02 1.55 9.25
C ILE A 83 -15.10 1.72 10.46
N LEU A 84 -15.48 2.51 11.47
CA LEU A 84 -14.70 2.67 12.69
C LEU A 84 -14.59 1.36 13.48
N GLU A 85 -15.68 0.61 13.59
CA GLU A 85 -15.69 -0.71 14.23
C GLU A 85 -14.77 -1.69 13.51
N GLN A 86 -14.90 -1.82 12.19
CA GLN A 86 -14.04 -2.68 11.37
C GLN A 86 -12.56 -2.26 11.45
N THR A 87 -12.29 -0.96 11.47
CA THR A 87 -10.93 -0.43 11.55
C THR A 87 -10.28 -0.77 12.89
N THR A 88 -10.98 -0.53 14.00
CA THR A 88 -10.43 -0.86 15.33
C THR A 88 -10.25 -2.36 15.48
N ALA A 89 -11.22 -3.18 15.10
CA ALA A 89 -11.11 -4.64 15.17
C ALA A 89 -9.90 -5.17 14.38
N ARG A 90 -9.66 -4.64 13.16
CA ARG A 90 -8.56 -5.08 12.31
C ARG A 90 -7.18 -4.67 12.84
N PHE A 91 -7.04 -3.46 13.35
CA PHE A 91 -5.71 -2.91 13.71
C PHE A 91 -5.34 -3.17 15.17
N GLU A 92 -6.30 -3.26 16.07
CA GLU A 92 -6.04 -3.73 17.42
C GLU A 92 -5.65 -5.22 17.42
N ASN A 93 -6.26 -6.02 16.54
CA ASN A 93 -6.00 -7.46 16.37
C ASN A 93 -6.00 -8.22 17.73
N ASP A 94 -6.80 -7.75 18.68
CA ASP A 94 -7.02 -8.30 20.01
C ASP A 94 -8.47 -8.06 20.42
N GLU A 95 -9.23 -9.13 20.56
CA GLU A 95 -10.65 -9.07 20.97
C GLU A 95 -10.84 -8.49 22.39
N ASN A 96 -9.80 -8.47 23.20
CA ASN A 96 -9.82 -7.92 24.54
C ASN A 96 -9.31 -6.48 24.63
N SER A 97 -8.84 -5.89 23.51
CA SER A 97 -8.36 -4.51 23.50
C SER A 97 -9.40 -3.54 24.08
N PRO A 98 -9.02 -2.65 25.00
CA PRO A 98 -9.90 -1.60 25.49
C PRO A 98 -10.21 -0.52 24.43
N ALA A 99 -9.47 -0.50 23.33
CA ALA A 99 -9.62 0.46 22.24
C ALA A 99 -10.56 -0.02 21.12
N LEU A 100 -11.18 -1.19 21.24
CA LEU A 100 -12.23 -1.63 20.33
C LEU A 100 -13.40 -0.65 20.33
N PHE A 101 -13.93 -0.35 19.16
CA PHE A 101 -14.95 0.67 18.95
C PHE A 101 -16.14 0.54 19.92
N HIS A 102 -16.66 -0.67 20.12
CA HIS A 102 -17.80 -0.93 21.02
C HIS A 102 -17.51 -0.71 22.51
N ARG A 103 -16.22 -0.57 22.89
CA ARG A 103 -15.76 -0.28 24.26
C ARG A 103 -15.48 1.21 24.49
N LEU A 104 -15.49 2.02 23.43
CA LEU A 104 -15.24 3.45 23.55
C LEU A 104 -16.39 4.17 24.28
N PRO A 105 -16.08 5.18 25.09
CA PRO A 105 -17.13 5.98 25.75
C PRO A 105 -18.06 6.64 24.73
N LYS A 106 -19.37 6.59 24.99
CA LYS A 106 -20.38 7.17 24.09
C LYS A 106 -20.11 8.65 23.76
N ALA A 107 -19.74 9.44 24.75
CA ALA A 107 -19.43 10.87 24.56
C ALA A 107 -18.26 11.09 23.59
N TYR A 108 -17.25 10.21 23.60
CA TYR A 108 -16.14 10.24 22.67
C TYR A 108 -16.60 9.91 21.25
N VAL A 109 -17.39 8.85 21.08
CA VAL A 109 -17.96 8.44 19.79
C VAL A 109 -18.83 9.56 19.21
N ASP A 110 -19.70 10.19 20.02
CA ASP A 110 -20.54 11.30 19.59
C ASP A 110 -19.70 12.51 19.14
N SER A 111 -18.58 12.77 19.80
CA SER A 111 -17.62 13.81 19.36
C SER A 111 -16.97 13.47 18.02
N LEU A 112 -16.56 12.20 17.82
CA LEU A 112 -15.96 11.74 16.55
C LEU A 112 -16.91 11.91 15.38
N LYS A 113 -18.18 11.53 15.53
CA LYS A 113 -19.22 11.62 14.48
C LYS A 113 -19.39 13.04 13.93
N ASN A 114 -19.15 14.05 14.78
CA ASN A 114 -19.22 15.44 14.37
C ASN A 114 -17.95 15.91 13.62
N ALA A 115 -16.79 15.35 13.96
CA ALA A 115 -15.48 15.77 13.47
C ALA A 115 -15.07 15.09 12.16
N ILE A 116 -15.54 13.86 11.91
CA ILE A 116 -15.09 13.04 10.79
C ILE A 116 -16.24 12.63 9.87
N ILE A 117 -15.91 12.29 8.63
CA ILE A 117 -16.83 11.77 7.63
C ILE A 117 -16.23 10.52 7.00
N ALA A 118 -17.04 9.49 6.84
CA ALA A 118 -16.66 8.30 6.11
C ALA A 118 -16.72 8.51 4.61
N PHE A 119 -15.93 7.74 3.90
CA PHE A 119 -15.95 7.68 2.45
C PHE A 119 -15.74 6.27 1.94
N GLU A 120 -16.19 6.02 0.73
CA GLU A 120 -15.72 4.92 -0.10
C GLU A 120 -15.09 5.48 -1.38
N ILE A 121 -14.14 4.74 -1.94
CA ILE A 121 -13.61 4.99 -3.28
C ILE A 121 -13.86 3.74 -4.11
N GLU A 122 -14.68 3.87 -5.14
CA GLU A 122 -14.86 2.84 -6.16
C GLU A 122 -13.62 2.84 -7.07
N VAL A 123 -12.86 1.76 -7.02
CA VAL A 123 -11.62 1.60 -7.79
C VAL A 123 -11.93 1.41 -9.26
N ARG A 124 -11.35 2.24 -10.12
CA ARG A 124 -11.49 2.20 -11.57
C ARG A 124 -10.23 1.78 -12.30
N ALA A 125 -9.08 2.12 -11.72
CA ALA A 125 -7.78 1.73 -12.22
C ALA A 125 -6.82 1.48 -11.07
N LEU A 126 -5.99 0.45 -11.24
CA LEU A 126 -4.93 0.09 -10.32
C LEU A 126 -3.65 -0.05 -11.12
N GLU A 127 -2.63 0.72 -10.75
CA GLU A 127 -1.31 0.69 -11.33
C GLU A 127 -0.30 0.38 -10.22
N ASN A 128 0.72 -0.42 -10.52
CA ASN A 128 1.77 -0.67 -9.56
C ASN A 128 3.15 -0.46 -10.19
N VAL A 129 4.10 -0.06 -9.35
CA VAL A 129 5.51 0.02 -9.71
C VAL A 129 6.31 -0.72 -8.65
N PHE A 130 6.94 -1.82 -9.05
CA PHE A 130 7.89 -2.56 -8.25
C PHE A 130 9.25 -2.49 -8.93
N LYS A 131 9.99 -1.44 -8.61
CA LYS A 131 11.37 -1.24 -9.08
C LYS A 131 12.30 -1.97 -8.13
N LEU A 132 12.78 -3.14 -8.55
CA LEU A 132 13.50 -4.11 -7.74
C LEU A 132 14.78 -4.59 -8.44
N SER A 133 15.42 -3.72 -9.22
CA SER A 133 16.67 -4.03 -9.97
C SER A 133 16.54 -5.12 -11.03
N GLN A 134 15.34 -5.33 -11.59
CA GLN A 134 15.06 -6.40 -12.56
C GLN A 134 15.89 -6.29 -13.86
N ASN A 135 16.45 -5.13 -14.12
CA ASN A 135 17.30 -4.84 -15.28
C ASN A 135 18.80 -5.08 -15.04
N ARG A 136 19.19 -5.61 -13.88
CA ARG A 136 20.57 -5.92 -13.54
C ARG A 136 20.91 -7.36 -13.94
N ASP A 137 22.20 -7.63 -14.18
CA ASP A 137 22.70 -9.00 -14.32
C ASP A 137 22.54 -9.80 -13.01
N GLU A 138 22.55 -11.13 -13.10
CA GLU A 138 22.29 -12.01 -11.97
C GLU A 138 23.27 -11.78 -10.82
N SER A 139 24.57 -11.61 -11.12
CA SER A 139 25.60 -11.43 -10.11
C SER A 139 25.46 -10.09 -9.36
N SER A 140 25.09 -9.03 -10.05
CA SER A 140 24.72 -7.74 -9.43
C SER A 140 23.46 -7.87 -8.59
N TYR A 141 22.44 -8.55 -9.10
CA TYR A 141 21.19 -8.77 -8.42
C TYR A 141 21.38 -9.49 -7.07
N GLU A 142 22.22 -10.55 -7.06
CA GLU A 142 22.57 -11.29 -5.84
C GLU A 142 23.32 -10.44 -4.82
N ARG A 143 24.33 -9.69 -5.26
CA ARG A 143 25.08 -8.78 -4.36
C ARG A 143 24.19 -7.70 -3.78
N ILE A 144 23.33 -7.09 -4.59
CA ILE A 144 22.36 -6.11 -4.12
C ILE A 144 21.48 -6.73 -3.03
N MET A 145 20.94 -7.92 -3.24
CA MET A 145 20.12 -8.61 -2.23
C MET A 145 20.90 -8.84 -0.92
N GLN A 146 22.15 -9.31 -0.98
CA GLN A 146 22.99 -9.52 0.19
C GLN A 146 23.20 -8.23 0.99
N GLU A 147 23.55 -7.14 0.34
CA GLU A 147 23.73 -5.81 0.95
C GLU A 147 22.44 -5.31 1.60
N LEU A 148 21.29 -5.48 0.92
CA LEU A 148 20.00 -5.06 1.43
C LEU A 148 19.54 -5.91 2.62
N TYR A 149 19.81 -7.22 2.63
CA TYR A 149 19.56 -8.07 3.79
C TYR A 149 20.36 -7.63 5.02
N ALA A 150 21.62 -7.24 4.83
CA ALA A 150 22.48 -6.79 5.91
C ALA A 150 22.03 -5.46 6.54
N GLN A 151 21.37 -4.58 5.78
CA GLN A 151 20.89 -3.28 6.27
C GLN A 151 19.65 -3.40 7.18
N GLY A 152 18.81 -4.44 7.01
CA GLY A 152 17.56 -4.58 7.76
C GLY A 152 16.44 -3.61 7.33
N GLY A 153 15.36 -3.56 8.10
CA GLY A 153 14.23 -2.64 7.86
C GLY A 153 13.66 -2.71 6.44
N ASN A 154 13.37 -1.55 5.84
CA ASN A 154 12.85 -1.45 4.47
C ASN A 154 13.75 -2.11 3.43
N ALA A 155 15.08 -2.02 3.60
CA ALA A 155 16.03 -2.65 2.69
C ALA A 155 15.86 -4.18 2.68
N ARG A 156 15.70 -4.79 3.85
CA ARG A 156 15.43 -6.23 3.97
C ARG A 156 14.12 -6.62 3.30
N THR A 157 13.06 -5.84 3.49
CA THR A 157 11.77 -6.08 2.81
C THR A 157 11.92 -6.06 1.29
N ILE A 158 12.70 -5.11 0.75
CA ILE A 158 13.03 -5.07 -0.68
C ILE A 158 13.80 -6.33 -1.11
N ALA A 159 14.80 -6.77 -0.34
CA ALA A 159 15.57 -7.98 -0.64
C ALA A 159 14.69 -9.24 -0.65
N GLU A 160 13.74 -9.35 0.29
CA GLU A 160 12.77 -10.45 0.34
C GLU A 160 11.88 -10.47 -0.91
N GLU A 161 11.41 -9.32 -1.37
CA GLU A 161 10.64 -9.20 -2.60
C GLU A 161 11.47 -9.49 -3.86
N MET A 162 12.74 -9.10 -3.89
CA MET A 162 13.69 -9.47 -4.94
C MET A 162 13.89 -10.99 -4.97
N SER A 163 14.07 -11.62 -3.79
CA SER A 163 14.27 -13.08 -3.68
C SER A 163 13.11 -13.88 -4.27
N LYS A 164 11.86 -13.47 -4.00
CA LYS A 164 10.67 -14.12 -4.56
C LYS A 164 10.64 -14.12 -6.10
N ARG A 165 11.27 -13.14 -6.73
CA ARG A 165 11.26 -12.94 -8.19
C ARG A 165 12.50 -13.46 -8.90
N LYS A 166 13.57 -13.77 -8.15
CA LYS A 166 14.87 -14.18 -8.71
C LYS A 166 14.75 -15.35 -9.69
N ALA A 167 14.07 -16.42 -9.29
CA ALA A 167 13.92 -17.61 -10.13
C ALA A 167 13.23 -17.27 -11.46
N GLN A 168 12.18 -16.45 -11.44
CA GLN A 168 11.48 -16.03 -12.67
C GLN A 168 12.33 -15.16 -13.57
N LEU A 169 13.15 -14.26 -13.00
CA LEU A 169 13.99 -13.34 -13.77
C LEU A 169 15.18 -14.03 -14.44
N PHE A 170 15.77 -15.03 -13.80
CA PHE A 170 17.02 -15.67 -14.24
C PHE A 170 16.85 -17.14 -14.60
N GLN A 171 15.60 -17.65 -14.73
CA GLN A 171 15.39 -18.95 -15.36
C GLN A 171 15.92 -18.92 -16.79
N LYS A 172 16.97 -19.68 -17.05
CA LYS A 172 17.39 -19.97 -18.42
C LYS A 172 16.22 -20.67 -19.08
N ASN A 173 15.70 -20.12 -20.19
CA ASN A 173 14.74 -20.81 -21.02
C ASN A 173 15.22 -22.25 -21.26
N PRO A 174 14.40 -23.29 -21.06
CA PRO A 174 14.78 -24.64 -21.46
C PRO A 174 15.15 -24.60 -22.94
N PRO A 175 16.18 -25.34 -23.38
CA PRO A 175 16.55 -25.40 -24.78
C PRO A 175 15.32 -25.77 -25.61
N LYS A 176 15.06 -25.01 -26.69
CA LYS A 176 14.01 -25.36 -27.64
C LYS A 176 14.22 -26.81 -28.05
N PRO A 177 13.18 -27.67 -28.08
CA PRO A 177 13.31 -29.00 -28.62
C PRO A 177 13.87 -28.88 -30.03
N SER A 178 14.95 -29.59 -30.29
CA SER A 178 15.56 -29.72 -31.62
C SER A 178 14.51 -30.31 -32.57
N GLU A 179 14.18 -29.59 -33.63
CA GLU A 179 13.37 -30.10 -34.74
C GLU A 179 14.06 -31.30 -35.41
#